data_8bbbee5df3c13ec2c7ac4d96e9e68d23
#
_entry.id   8bbbee5df3c13ec2c7ac4d96e9e68d23
#
_cell.length_a   1.000
_cell.length_b   1.000
_cell.length_c   1.000
_cell.angle_alpha   90.00
_cell.angle_beta   90.00
_cell.angle_gamma   90.00
#
_symmetry.space_group_name_H-M   'P 1'
#
loop_
_entity.id
_entity.type
_entity.pdbx_description
1 polymer ?
#
loop_
_entity_poly.entity_id
_entity_poly.type
_entity_poly.pdbx_seq_one_letter_code
_entity_poly.pdbx_strand_id
1 'polypeptide(L)'
;MLDKLAEIEERYEELTHLMAKPEVAQDHQRVAELAKERSDLEDVVTVYREFKATVDEREETAELLEEDIGPELRELAEMEVADLEEREEQLRQQLRRLLIPKDPRDVKDVIVEIRAGAGGDEAGLFAADLYRMYTRYAEEILSSHPTGIGGFKEVVFDVKGRGAFSHFKFESGVHRVQRVPVTESSGRIHTSTATVAVLPEMSDVEVEIRPQDVEMEAYRSSGPGGQHMQKNATAIRLIHKPSGITVACESERSQTKNKRRALSILRSRLYERKLQKQQQKRAKARRLQVGTGDRSEKIRTYNFPQNRITDHRINLTVHQLSDVLDGDLGPFVEALQAEEQREKLEALGEGA
;
A
#
# COMPACT_ATOMS: atom_id res chain seq x y z
N MET A 1 14.27 6.16 -20.07
CA MET A 1 13.05 6.91 -19.67
C MET A 1 12.10 7.09 -20.84
N LEU A 2 12.54 7.69 -21.96
CA LEU A 2 11.68 7.97 -23.13
C LEU A 2 11.07 6.69 -23.73
N ASP A 3 11.82 5.59 -23.80
CA ASP A 3 11.30 4.31 -24.31
C ASP A 3 10.13 3.79 -23.49
N LYS A 4 10.21 3.89 -22.14
CA LYS A 4 9.10 3.52 -21.24
C LYS A 4 7.88 4.42 -21.41
N LEU A 5 8.08 5.71 -21.67
CA LEU A 5 6.98 6.65 -21.93
C LEU A 5 6.28 6.33 -23.26
N ALA A 6 7.04 5.95 -24.29
CA ALA A 6 6.49 5.51 -25.56
C ALA A 6 5.67 4.21 -25.41
N GLU A 7 6.16 3.22 -24.65
CA GLU A 7 5.41 1.99 -24.33
C GLU A 7 4.10 2.30 -23.56
N ILE A 8 4.12 3.28 -22.65
CA ILE A 8 2.93 3.69 -21.88
C ILE A 8 1.91 4.36 -22.81
N GLU A 9 2.36 5.21 -23.73
CA GLU A 9 1.47 5.85 -24.73
C GLU A 9 0.85 4.81 -25.67
N GLU A 10 1.64 3.87 -26.18
CA GLU A 10 1.15 2.77 -27.03
C GLU A 10 0.09 1.95 -26.26
N ARG A 11 0.37 1.63 -25.00
CA ARG A 11 -0.59 0.91 -24.16
C ARG A 11 -1.88 1.68 -23.93
N TYR A 12 -1.80 2.98 -23.73
CA TYR A 12 -2.98 3.84 -23.58
C TYR A 12 -3.84 3.84 -24.84
N GLU A 13 -3.23 3.87 -26.03
CA GLU A 13 -3.92 3.80 -27.30
C GLU A 13 -4.54 2.42 -27.52
N GLU A 14 -3.82 1.34 -27.21
CA GLU A 14 -4.38 -0.01 -27.24
C GLU A 14 -5.62 -0.15 -26.38
N LEU A 15 -5.58 0.36 -25.14
CA LEU A 15 -6.72 0.34 -24.21
C LEU A 15 -7.91 1.10 -24.80
N THR A 16 -7.66 2.25 -25.38
CA THR A 16 -8.69 3.06 -26.04
C THR A 16 -9.33 2.31 -27.21
N HIS A 17 -8.52 1.64 -28.04
CA HIS A 17 -9.00 0.80 -29.14
C HIS A 17 -9.76 -0.43 -28.66
N LEU A 18 -9.28 -1.08 -27.60
CA LEU A 18 -9.95 -2.26 -27.02
C LEU A 18 -11.33 -1.91 -26.46
N MET A 19 -11.46 -0.77 -25.79
CA MET A 19 -12.75 -0.29 -25.24
C MET A 19 -13.76 0.08 -26.34
N ALA A 20 -13.30 0.46 -27.52
CA ALA A 20 -14.15 0.78 -28.68
C ALA A 20 -14.71 -0.47 -29.38
N LYS A 21 -14.19 -1.68 -29.10
CA LYS A 21 -14.66 -2.92 -29.73
C LYS A 21 -16.05 -3.31 -29.21
N PRO A 22 -17.03 -3.61 -30.10
CA PRO A 22 -18.40 -3.96 -29.68
C PRO A 22 -18.49 -5.18 -28.75
N GLU A 23 -17.57 -6.13 -28.88
CA GLU A 23 -17.49 -7.34 -28.05
C GLU A 23 -17.12 -7.02 -26.60
N VAL A 24 -16.23 -6.05 -26.39
CA VAL A 24 -15.78 -5.60 -25.08
C VAL A 24 -16.82 -4.66 -24.44
N ALA A 25 -17.48 -3.82 -25.24
CA ALA A 25 -18.49 -2.87 -24.76
C ALA A 25 -19.71 -3.55 -24.12
N GLN A 26 -19.98 -4.83 -24.41
CA GLN A 26 -21.05 -5.61 -23.82
C GLN A 26 -20.69 -6.20 -22.43
N ASP A 27 -19.40 -6.27 -22.09
CA ASP A 27 -18.93 -6.77 -20.81
C ASP A 27 -18.58 -5.60 -19.87
N HIS A 28 -19.55 -5.19 -19.06
CA HIS A 28 -19.40 -4.07 -18.12
C HIS A 28 -18.22 -4.23 -17.14
N GLN A 29 -17.92 -5.45 -16.73
CA GLN A 29 -16.83 -5.71 -15.79
C GLN A 29 -15.47 -5.49 -16.48
N ARG A 30 -15.34 -5.99 -17.71
CA ARG A 30 -14.13 -5.82 -18.52
C ARG A 30 -13.91 -4.37 -18.92
N VAL A 31 -14.99 -3.66 -19.29
CA VAL A 31 -14.91 -2.21 -19.58
C VAL A 31 -14.44 -1.43 -18.35
N ALA A 32 -14.97 -1.73 -17.16
CA ALA A 32 -14.55 -1.05 -15.94
C ALA A 32 -13.07 -1.28 -15.59
N GLU A 33 -12.55 -2.50 -15.80
CA GLU A 33 -11.13 -2.81 -15.61
C GLU A 33 -10.25 -2.02 -16.60
N LEU A 34 -10.58 -2.02 -17.89
CA LEU A 34 -9.83 -1.30 -18.92
C LEU A 34 -9.91 0.22 -18.74
N ALA A 35 -11.07 0.75 -18.36
CA ALA A 35 -11.25 2.18 -18.09
C ALA A 35 -10.41 2.64 -16.91
N LYS A 36 -10.30 1.81 -15.86
CA LYS A 36 -9.44 2.09 -14.71
C LYS A 36 -7.96 2.10 -15.11
N GLU A 37 -7.51 1.06 -15.85
CA GLU A 37 -6.13 0.99 -16.34
C GLU A 37 -5.80 2.21 -17.22
N ARG A 38 -6.70 2.61 -18.14
CA ARG A 38 -6.53 3.80 -18.97
C ARG A 38 -6.44 5.07 -18.16
N SER A 39 -7.34 5.25 -17.16
CA SER A 39 -7.33 6.43 -16.29
C SER A 39 -6.05 6.54 -15.46
N ASP A 40 -5.47 5.41 -15.06
CA ASP A 40 -4.19 5.41 -14.32
C ASP A 40 -3.01 5.88 -15.20
N LEU A 41 -3.10 5.76 -16.53
CA LEU A 41 -2.08 6.19 -17.50
C LEU A 41 -2.32 7.60 -18.07
N GLU A 42 -3.52 8.16 -17.95
CA GLU A 42 -3.96 9.39 -18.62
C GLU A 42 -3.08 10.60 -18.27
N ASP A 43 -2.75 10.76 -16.97
CA ASP A 43 -1.89 11.87 -16.51
C ASP A 43 -0.50 11.82 -17.16
N VAL A 44 0.10 10.62 -17.23
CA VAL A 44 1.44 10.41 -17.79
C VAL A 44 1.42 10.71 -19.29
N VAL A 45 0.43 10.19 -20.02
CA VAL A 45 0.32 10.36 -21.47
C VAL A 45 0.06 11.81 -21.85
N THR A 46 -0.76 12.52 -21.08
CA THR A 46 -1.05 13.94 -21.31
C THR A 46 0.23 14.78 -21.21
N VAL A 47 0.98 14.63 -20.14
CA VAL A 47 2.24 15.37 -19.94
C VAL A 47 3.31 14.92 -20.94
N TYR A 48 3.34 13.64 -21.34
CA TYR A 48 4.28 13.16 -22.34
C TYR A 48 4.01 13.73 -23.72
N ARG A 49 2.74 13.88 -24.10
CA ARG A 49 2.36 14.52 -25.37
C ARG A 49 2.72 16.00 -25.38
N GLU A 50 2.50 16.69 -24.26
CA GLU A 50 2.94 18.09 -24.10
C GLU A 50 4.47 18.19 -24.21
N PHE A 51 5.21 17.29 -23.55
CA PHE A 51 6.66 17.23 -23.64
C PHE A 51 7.14 17.06 -25.09
N LYS A 52 6.56 16.12 -25.86
CA LYS A 52 6.93 15.93 -27.27
C LYS A 52 6.67 17.19 -28.09
N ALA A 53 5.49 17.80 -27.94
CA ALA A 53 5.16 19.03 -28.64
C ALA A 53 6.13 20.17 -28.33
N THR A 54 6.54 20.33 -27.05
CA THR A 54 7.52 21.33 -26.64
C THR A 54 8.91 21.05 -27.22
N VAL A 55 9.32 19.78 -27.32
CA VAL A 55 10.61 19.40 -27.95
C VAL A 55 10.57 19.71 -29.47
N ASP A 56 9.49 19.31 -30.13
CA ASP A 56 9.32 19.55 -31.56
C ASP A 56 9.33 21.07 -31.86
N GLU A 57 8.60 21.88 -31.10
CA GLU A 57 8.55 23.34 -31.22
C GLU A 57 9.92 23.99 -30.96
N ARG A 58 10.68 23.50 -29.96
CA ARG A 58 12.03 23.96 -29.69
C ARG A 58 12.98 23.64 -30.86
N GLU A 59 12.88 22.43 -31.45
CA GLU A 59 13.70 22.03 -32.60
C GLU A 59 13.37 22.87 -33.83
N GLU A 60 12.09 23.11 -34.13
CA GLU A 60 11.66 23.98 -35.22
C GLU A 60 12.16 25.43 -35.02
N THR A 61 12.08 25.97 -33.79
CA THR A 61 12.56 27.34 -33.50
C THR A 61 14.09 27.42 -33.57
N ALA A 62 14.80 26.36 -33.16
CA ALA A 62 16.25 26.28 -33.25
C ALA A 62 16.72 26.20 -34.71
N GLU A 63 16.00 25.48 -35.61
CA GLU A 63 16.28 25.43 -37.03
C GLU A 63 16.13 26.83 -37.69
N LEU A 64 15.13 27.63 -37.26
CA LEU A 64 15.00 29.02 -37.72
C LEU A 64 16.21 29.89 -37.37
N LEU A 65 16.91 29.62 -36.25
CA LEU A 65 18.13 30.36 -35.88
C LEU A 65 19.33 30.04 -36.79
N GLU A 66 19.31 28.89 -37.50
CA GLU A 66 20.33 28.53 -38.49
C GLU A 66 20.13 29.25 -39.84
N GLU A 67 18.91 29.76 -40.09
CA GLU A 67 18.60 30.54 -41.30
C GLU A 67 19.10 31.99 -41.17
N ASP A 68 19.23 32.66 -42.35
CA ASP A 68 19.63 34.08 -42.39
C ASP A 68 18.40 34.98 -42.11
N ILE A 69 18.07 35.11 -40.82
CA ILE A 69 16.96 35.90 -40.32
C ILE A 69 17.43 37.28 -39.82
N GLY A 70 16.55 38.28 -39.88
CA GLY A 70 16.88 39.60 -39.38
C GLY A 70 17.15 39.63 -37.85
N PRO A 71 17.91 40.65 -37.37
CA PRO A 71 18.38 40.68 -35.97
C PRO A 71 17.25 40.69 -34.96
N GLU A 72 16.14 41.36 -35.21
CA GLU A 72 14.98 41.39 -34.33
C GLU A 72 14.28 40.03 -34.20
N LEU A 73 14.18 39.30 -35.33
CA LEU A 73 13.57 37.95 -35.31
C LEU A 73 14.52 36.93 -34.65
N ARG A 74 15.83 37.11 -34.78
CA ARG A 74 16.82 36.28 -34.10
C ARG A 74 16.74 36.43 -32.59
N GLU A 75 16.62 37.67 -32.08
CA GLU A 75 16.50 37.92 -30.67
C GLU A 75 15.22 37.29 -30.07
N LEU A 76 14.09 37.37 -30.78
CA LEU A 76 12.85 36.73 -30.40
C LEU A 76 12.95 35.20 -30.38
N ALA A 77 13.55 34.60 -31.43
CA ALA A 77 13.73 33.16 -31.48
C ALA A 77 14.69 32.64 -30.41
N GLU A 78 15.75 33.39 -30.07
CA GLU A 78 16.67 33.05 -28.98
C GLU A 78 15.95 33.06 -27.60
N MET A 79 15.04 34.02 -27.37
CA MET A 79 14.23 34.08 -26.16
C MET A 79 13.25 32.91 -26.11
N GLU A 80 12.58 32.61 -27.21
CA GLU A 80 11.62 31.51 -27.32
C GLU A 80 12.29 30.15 -27.10
N VAL A 81 13.46 29.91 -27.66
CA VAL A 81 14.24 28.69 -27.39
C VAL A 81 14.57 28.56 -25.91
N ALA A 82 14.97 29.64 -25.24
CA ALA A 82 15.29 29.62 -23.82
C ALA A 82 14.04 29.30 -22.97
N ASP A 83 12.89 29.86 -23.30
CA ASP A 83 11.62 29.57 -22.60
C ASP A 83 11.18 28.12 -22.83
N LEU A 84 11.33 27.61 -24.04
CA LEU A 84 11.02 26.21 -24.37
C LEU A 84 11.97 25.22 -23.70
N GLU A 85 13.26 25.54 -23.57
CA GLU A 85 14.22 24.73 -22.81
C GLU A 85 13.84 24.65 -21.32
N GLU A 86 13.43 25.75 -20.70
CA GLU A 86 12.96 25.76 -19.33
C GLU A 86 11.69 24.92 -19.18
N ARG A 87 10.75 25.06 -20.13
CA ARG A 87 9.50 24.28 -20.16
C ARG A 87 9.76 22.79 -20.35
N GLU A 88 10.68 22.41 -21.25
CA GLU A 88 11.10 21.03 -21.46
C GLU A 88 11.63 20.41 -20.16
N GLU A 89 12.51 21.11 -19.45
CA GLU A 89 13.05 20.59 -18.19
C GLU A 89 11.99 20.46 -17.09
N GLN A 90 11.04 21.41 -17.01
CA GLN A 90 9.90 21.32 -16.09
C GLN A 90 9.03 20.10 -16.39
N LEU A 91 8.69 19.86 -17.66
CA LEU A 91 7.89 18.71 -18.10
C LEU A 91 8.66 17.39 -17.88
N ARG A 92 9.97 17.38 -18.12
CA ARG A 92 10.84 16.22 -17.85
C ARG A 92 10.84 15.86 -16.38
N GLN A 93 10.92 16.83 -15.48
CA GLN A 93 10.83 16.60 -14.04
C GLN A 93 9.44 16.11 -13.61
N GLN A 94 8.39 16.66 -14.21
CA GLN A 94 7.01 16.21 -13.95
C GLN A 94 6.81 14.76 -14.42
N LEU A 95 7.29 14.38 -15.60
CA LEU A 95 7.26 13.01 -16.10
C LEU A 95 8.01 12.04 -15.20
N ARG A 96 9.20 12.43 -14.70
CA ARG A 96 9.95 11.62 -13.72
C ARG A 96 9.11 11.34 -12.47
N ARG A 97 8.38 12.33 -11.96
CA ARG A 97 7.50 12.16 -10.78
C ARG A 97 6.31 11.25 -11.09
N LEU A 98 5.70 11.38 -12.26
CA LEU A 98 4.56 10.56 -12.68
C LEU A 98 4.93 9.10 -12.95
N LEU A 99 6.18 8.83 -13.38
CA LEU A 99 6.70 7.48 -13.59
C LEU A 99 7.02 6.73 -12.30
N ILE A 100 7.00 7.41 -11.12
CA ILE A 100 7.15 6.73 -9.85
C ILE A 100 5.95 5.80 -9.64
N PRO A 101 6.16 4.47 -9.50
CA PRO A 101 5.06 3.55 -9.32
C PRO A 101 4.30 3.89 -8.03
N LYS A 102 3.01 4.21 -8.17
CA LYS A 102 2.11 4.43 -7.03
C LYS A 102 1.96 3.10 -6.28
N ASP A 103 2.21 3.10 -4.97
CA ASP A 103 1.96 1.91 -4.16
C ASP A 103 0.44 1.67 -4.07
N PRO A 104 -0.06 0.52 -4.51
CA PRO A 104 -1.50 0.23 -4.44
C PRO A 104 -2.03 0.18 -3.00
N ARG A 105 -1.14 0.17 -2.01
CA ARG A 105 -1.49 0.26 -0.60
C ARG A 105 -1.79 1.68 -0.15
N ASP A 106 -1.24 2.69 -0.84
CA ASP A 106 -1.33 4.09 -0.44
C ASP A 106 -2.79 4.61 -0.40
N VAL A 107 -3.69 4.03 -1.19
CA VAL A 107 -5.12 4.40 -1.23
C VAL A 107 -5.98 3.69 -0.18
N LYS A 108 -5.41 2.75 0.59
CA LYS A 108 -6.13 1.90 1.54
C LYS A 108 -6.28 2.57 2.90
N ASP A 109 -7.31 2.12 3.60
CA ASP A 109 -7.45 2.32 5.03
C ASP A 109 -6.33 1.60 5.78
N VAL A 110 -6.05 2.03 6.99
CA VAL A 110 -4.90 1.57 7.75
C VAL A 110 -5.27 1.13 9.16
N ILE A 111 -4.66 0.04 9.61
CA ILE A 111 -4.70 -0.43 10.99
C ILE A 111 -3.37 -0.04 11.63
N VAL A 112 -3.44 0.77 12.68
CA VAL A 112 -2.28 1.19 13.47
C VAL A 112 -2.29 0.43 14.80
N GLU A 113 -1.17 -0.23 15.10
CA GLU A 113 -0.96 -0.96 16.35
C GLU A 113 0.19 -0.33 17.11
N ILE A 114 -0.07 0.16 18.32
CA ILE A 114 0.94 0.73 19.21
C ILE A 114 1.13 -0.23 20.38
N ARG A 115 2.37 -0.59 20.67
CA ARG A 115 2.73 -1.43 21.81
C ARG A 115 3.82 -0.79 22.66
N ALA A 116 3.65 -0.88 23.98
CA ALA A 116 4.72 -0.52 24.92
C ALA A 116 5.94 -1.42 24.70
N GLY A 117 7.11 -0.79 24.53
CA GLY A 117 8.40 -1.48 24.40
C GLY A 117 9.16 -1.52 25.75
N ALA A 118 10.45 -1.20 25.70
CA ALA A 118 11.29 -1.13 26.88
C ALA A 118 10.99 0.11 27.72
N GLY A 119 10.74 -0.03 29.04
CA GLY A 119 10.53 1.12 29.95
C GLY A 119 9.42 0.92 31.00
N GLY A 120 8.80 -0.26 31.04
CA GLY A 120 7.74 -0.55 32.03
C GLY A 120 6.50 0.31 31.86
N ASP A 121 5.96 0.86 32.96
CA ASP A 121 4.74 1.66 32.97
C ASP A 121 4.88 2.95 32.15
N GLU A 122 6.08 3.54 32.11
CA GLU A 122 6.38 4.72 31.31
C GLU A 122 6.24 4.47 29.81
N ALA A 123 6.62 3.29 29.33
CA ALA A 123 6.41 2.90 27.96
C ALA A 123 4.92 2.80 27.61
N GLY A 124 4.09 2.37 28.57
CA GLY A 124 2.64 2.34 28.45
C GLY A 124 2.00 3.74 28.39
N LEU A 125 2.49 4.68 29.19
CA LEU A 125 2.07 6.09 29.16
C LEU A 125 2.47 6.75 27.83
N PHE A 126 3.67 6.47 27.36
CA PHE A 126 4.13 6.97 26.06
C PHE A 126 3.32 6.38 24.89
N ALA A 127 2.94 5.12 24.96
CA ALA A 127 2.05 4.52 23.96
C ALA A 127 0.67 5.24 23.92
N ALA A 128 0.17 5.69 25.07
CA ALA A 128 -1.05 6.50 25.15
C ALA A 128 -0.88 7.91 24.56
N ASP A 129 0.30 8.53 24.75
CA ASP A 129 0.60 9.82 24.12
C ASP A 129 0.67 9.71 22.58
N LEU A 130 1.31 8.66 22.06
CA LEU A 130 1.35 8.38 20.61
C LEU A 130 -0.06 8.11 20.06
N TYR A 131 -0.88 7.36 20.79
CA TYR A 131 -2.27 7.12 20.39
C TYR A 131 -3.05 8.44 20.28
N ARG A 132 -2.93 9.33 21.28
CA ARG A 132 -3.57 10.64 21.25
C ARG A 132 -3.08 11.49 20.07
N MET A 133 -1.76 11.52 19.83
CA MET A 133 -1.15 12.23 18.71
C MET A 133 -1.70 11.74 17.37
N TYR A 134 -1.72 10.44 17.13
CA TYR A 134 -2.22 9.88 15.87
C TYR A 134 -3.72 10.04 15.68
N THR A 135 -4.51 9.99 16.76
CA THR A 135 -5.95 10.20 16.67
C THR A 135 -6.26 11.65 16.28
N ARG A 136 -5.59 12.62 16.87
CA ARG A 136 -5.76 14.03 16.53
C ARG A 136 -5.33 14.33 15.11
N TYR A 137 -4.18 13.82 14.68
CA TYR A 137 -3.74 13.93 13.30
C TYR A 137 -4.75 13.32 12.32
N ALA A 138 -5.30 12.15 12.66
CA ALA A 138 -6.30 11.49 11.83
C ALA A 138 -7.65 12.25 11.81
N GLU A 139 -8.06 12.89 12.92
CA GLU A 139 -9.27 13.72 12.99
C GLU A 139 -9.15 14.98 12.14
N GLU A 140 -7.97 15.56 12.04
CA GLU A 140 -7.71 16.75 11.23
C GLU A 140 -7.74 16.48 9.72
N ILE A 141 -7.19 15.32 9.30
CA ILE A 141 -6.98 14.99 7.87
C ILE A 141 -7.96 13.91 7.37
N LEU A 142 -8.35 12.98 8.27
CA LEU A 142 -9.11 11.78 7.96
C LEU A 142 -10.16 11.52 9.05
N SER A 143 -11.26 10.85 8.72
CA SER A 143 -12.20 10.40 9.75
C SER A 143 -11.64 9.19 10.50
N SER A 144 -11.38 9.35 11.81
CA SER A 144 -10.92 8.26 12.67
C SER A 144 -12.06 7.63 13.45
N HIS A 145 -12.02 6.32 13.60
CA HIS A 145 -12.94 5.57 14.46
C HIS A 145 -12.10 4.76 15.44
N PRO A 146 -11.88 5.25 16.68
CA PRO A 146 -11.11 4.52 17.67
C PRO A 146 -11.88 3.28 18.13
N THR A 147 -11.37 2.11 17.81
CA THR A 147 -11.78 0.85 18.42
C THR A 147 -10.72 0.43 19.41
N GLY A 148 -10.79 0.99 20.61
CA GLY A 148 -9.85 0.66 21.69
C GLY A 148 -10.08 -0.75 22.21
N ILE A 149 -9.27 -1.72 21.80
CA ILE A 149 -9.17 -3.03 22.42
C ILE A 149 -7.76 -3.14 23.01
N GLY A 150 -7.65 -2.90 24.31
CA GLY A 150 -6.39 -3.12 25.02
C GLY A 150 -6.12 -2.06 26.09
N GLY A 151 -5.50 -2.49 27.21
CA GLY A 151 -4.98 -1.56 28.20
C GLY A 151 -3.71 -0.86 27.68
N PHE A 152 -3.04 -0.10 28.55
CA PHE A 152 -1.82 0.68 28.24
C PHE A 152 -0.65 -0.10 27.62
N LYS A 153 -0.70 -1.44 27.56
CA LYS A 153 0.34 -2.26 26.93
C LYS A 153 0.22 -2.36 25.40
N GLU A 154 -0.99 -2.26 24.88
CA GLU A 154 -1.29 -2.36 23.45
C GLU A 154 -2.55 -1.58 23.14
N VAL A 155 -2.50 -0.80 22.05
CA VAL A 155 -3.64 -0.08 21.47
C VAL A 155 -3.67 -0.38 19.99
N VAL A 156 -4.85 -0.75 19.48
CA VAL A 156 -5.10 -0.98 18.04
C VAL A 156 -6.28 -0.12 17.64
N PHE A 157 -6.13 0.60 16.54
CA PHE A 157 -7.19 1.43 15.99
C PHE A 157 -7.12 1.48 14.47
N ASP A 158 -8.25 1.75 13.85
CA ASP A 158 -8.39 1.88 12.41
C ASP A 158 -8.47 3.36 12.03
N VAL A 159 -7.75 3.74 10.98
CA VAL A 159 -7.87 5.06 10.36
C VAL A 159 -8.43 4.86 8.97
N LYS A 160 -9.60 5.43 8.71
CA LYS A 160 -10.33 5.32 7.45
C LYS A 160 -10.23 6.62 6.68
N GLY A 161 -9.97 6.50 5.39
CA GLY A 161 -9.93 7.63 4.49
C GLY A 161 -9.01 7.37 3.30
N ARG A 162 -9.33 8.02 2.19
CA ARG A 162 -8.53 7.89 0.97
C ARG A 162 -7.11 8.39 1.22
N GLY A 163 -6.14 7.51 1.10
CA GLY A 163 -4.74 7.87 1.33
C GLY A 163 -4.25 7.69 2.76
N ALA A 164 -5.05 7.12 3.67
CA ALA A 164 -4.67 6.92 5.07
C ALA A 164 -3.32 6.19 5.21
N PHE A 165 -3.11 5.13 4.44
CA PHE A 165 -1.84 4.40 4.48
C PHE A 165 -0.65 5.25 4.02
N SER A 166 -0.81 6.12 3.02
CA SER A 166 0.28 6.98 2.52
C SER A 166 0.81 7.96 3.56
N HIS A 167 -0.05 8.41 4.50
CA HIS A 167 0.33 9.29 5.60
C HIS A 167 0.98 8.53 6.76
N PHE A 168 0.42 7.38 7.13
CA PHE A 168 0.84 6.64 8.31
C PHE A 168 1.99 5.65 8.06
N LYS A 169 2.27 5.23 6.81
CA LYS A 169 3.30 4.22 6.50
C LYS A 169 4.67 4.55 7.09
N PHE A 170 5.00 5.83 7.23
CA PHE A 170 6.25 6.32 7.79
C PHE A 170 6.32 6.27 9.32
N GLU A 171 5.19 6.07 9.99
CA GLU A 171 5.15 5.99 11.46
C GLU A 171 5.49 4.59 11.98
N SER A 172 5.68 3.63 11.08
CA SER A 172 6.05 2.26 11.46
C SER A 172 7.48 2.16 11.96
N GLY A 173 7.66 1.62 13.16
CA GLY A 173 8.99 1.44 13.78
C GLY A 173 9.01 1.63 15.28
N VAL A 174 10.21 1.90 15.81
CA VAL A 174 10.45 2.13 17.25
C VAL A 174 10.51 3.62 17.54
N HIS A 175 9.62 4.12 18.38
CA HIS A 175 9.60 5.48 18.88
C HIS A 175 10.23 5.52 20.27
N ARG A 176 11.14 6.47 20.50
CA ARG A 176 11.88 6.62 21.76
C ARG A 176 11.49 7.91 22.46
N VAL A 177 11.13 7.85 23.72
CA VAL A 177 10.88 9.01 24.57
C VAL A 177 11.99 9.19 25.59
N GLN A 178 12.35 10.44 25.87
CA GLN A 178 13.26 10.87 26.92
C GLN A 178 12.55 11.92 27.76
N ARG A 179 12.09 11.53 28.95
CA ARG A 179 11.46 12.44 29.93
C ARG A 179 11.64 11.92 31.33
N VAL A 180 11.36 12.76 32.32
CA VAL A 180 11.18 12.33 33.70
C VAL A 180 9.79 11.71 33.81
N PRO A 181 9.66 10.39 34.09
CA PRO A 181 8.35 9.76 34.25
C PRO A 181 7.55 10.36 35.40
N VAL A 182 6.21 10.34 35.28
CA VAL A 182 5.32 10.75 36.39
C VAL A 182 5.50 9.84 37.59
N THR A 183 5.97 8.61 37.40
CA THR A 183 6.22 7.60 38.41
C THR A 183 7.61 7.74 39.09
N GLU A 184 8.48 8.65 38.63
CA GLU A 184 9.84 8.84 39.11
C GLU A 184 9.91 9.97 40.13
N SER A 185 10.29 9.65 41.38
CA SER A 185 10.40 10.63 42.46
C SER A 185 11.74 11.36 42.54
N SER A 186 12.78 10.81 41.89
CA SER A 186 14.14 11.35 41.99
C SER A 186 14.49 12.35 40.85
N GLY A 187 13.54 12.64 39.95
CA GLY A 187 13.74 13.56 38.85
C GLY A 187 14.69 13.07 37.75
N ARG A 188 14.98 11.78 37.68
CA ARG A 188 15.87 11.21 36.65
C ARG A 188 15.18 11.11 35.31
N ILE A 189 15.88 11.45 34.25
CA ILE A 189 15.40 11.26 32.88
C ILE A 189 15.47 9.78 32.53
N HIS A 190 14.33 9.19 32.22
CA HIS A 190 14.25 7.83 31.70
C HIS A 190 14.14 7.82 30.18
N THR A 191 14.60 6.74 29.59
CA THR A 191 14.47 6.47 28.16
C THR A 191 13.56 5.26 28.00
N SER A 192 12.39 5.47 27.40
CA SER A 192 11.42 4.42 27.14
C SER A 192 11.12 4.32 25.65
N THR A 193 10.56 3.19 25.20
CA THR A 193 10.22 2.97 23.80
C THR A 193 8.79 2.47 23.66
N ALA A 194 8.16 2.83 22.56
CA ALA A 194 6.95 2.22 22.05
C ALA A 194 7.16 1.81 20.59
N THR A 195 6.53 0.73 20.20
CA THR A 195 6.60 0.23 18.83
C THR A 195 5.30 0.51 18.12
N VAL A 196 5.38 0.97 16.89
CA VAL A 196 4.23 1.26 16.03
C VAL A 196 4.30 0.34 14.81
N ALA A 197 3.22 -0.39 14.54
CA ALA A 197 3.05 -1.13 13.30
C ALA A 197 1.89 -0.53 12.51
N VAL A 198 2.12 -0.29 11.23
CA VAL A 198 1.16 0.31 10.29
C VAL A 198 0.86 -0.70 9.21
N LEU A 199 -0.36 -1.21 9.18
CA LEU A 199 -0.78 -2.29 8.29
C LEU A 199 -1.92 -1.80 7.41
N PRO A 200 -1.85 -1.98 6.06
CA PRO A 200 -2.98 -1.66 5.20
C PRO A 200 -4.15 -2.58 5.50
N GLU A 201 -5.36 -2.03 5.50
CA GLU A 201 -6.56 -2.83 5.61
C GLU A 201 -6.64 -3.78 4.40
N MET A 202 -6.93 -5.04 4.67
CA MET A 202 -7.04 -6.07 3.64
C MET A 202 -8.53 -6.37 3.44
N SER A 203 -8.93 -6.45 2.17
CA SER A 203 -10.27 -6.92 1.81
C SER A 203 -10.57 -8.30 2.38
N ASP A 204 -11.84 -8.57 2.60
CA ASP A 204 -12.33 -9.86 3.05
C ASP A 204 -11.87 -11.01 2.16
N VAL A 205 -11.66 -12.15 2.80
CA VAL A 205 -11.20 -13.35 2.12
C VAL A 205 -12.37 -14.01 1.42
N GLU A 206 -12.56 -13.73 0.15
CA GLU A 206 -13.50 -14.47 -0.67
C GLU A 206 -12.87 -15.72 -1.28
N VAL A 207 -13.61 -16.82 -1.30
CA VAL A 207 -13.22 -18.09 -1.92
C VAL A 207 -14.23 -18.47 -2.99
N GLU A 208 -13.84 -18.27 -4.22
CA GLU A 208 -14.55 -18.79 -5.40
C GLU A 208 -13.96 -20.15 -5.78
N ILE A 209 -14.82 -21.15 -5.95
CA ILE A 209 -14.43 -22.48 -6.43
C ILE A 209 -14.95 -22.62 -7.85
N ARG A 210 -14.05 -22.57 -8.82
CA ARG A 210 -14.41 -22.78 -10.22
C ARG A 210 -14.58 -24.26 -10.50
N PRO A 211 -15.63 -24.69 -11.24
CA PRO A 211 -15.87 -26.09 -11.54
C PRO A 211 -14.68 -26.80 -12.20
N GLN A 212 -13.91 -26.11 -13.03
CA GLN A 212 -12.74 -26.63 -13.73
C GLN A 212 -11.55 -26.95 -12.80
N ASP A 213 -11.52 -26.31 -11.63
CA ASP A 213 -10.45 -26.47 -10.64
C ASP A 213 -10.69 -27.63 -9.70
N VAL A 214 -11.87 -28.29 -9.81
CA VAL A 214 -12.24 -29.39 -8.93
C VAL A 214 -12.41 -30.68 -9.75
N GLU A 215 -11.61 -31.66 -9.41
CA GLU A 215 -11.77 -33.03 -9.89
C GLU A 215 -12.65 -33.82 -8.93
N MET A 216 -13.64 -34.52 -9.46
CA MET A 216 -14.63 -35.28 -8.69
C MET A 216 -14.54 -36.77 -9.03
N GLU A 217 -14.31 -37.59 -8.03
CA GLU A 217 -14.37 -39.03 -8.11
C GLU A 217 -15.51 -39.56 -7.27
N ALA A 218 -16.30 -40.44 -7.87
CA ALA A 218 -17.31 -41.22 -7.13
C ALA A 218 -16.77 -42.61 -6.83
N TYR A 219 -16.83 -43.04 -5.59
CA TYR A 219 -16.34 -44.34 -5.16
C TYR A 219 -17.32 -45.02 -4.20
N ARG A 220 -17.11 -46.30 -3.96
CA ARG A 220 -17.91 -47.07 -3.02
C ARG A 220 -17.38 -46.86 -1.61
N SER A 221 -18.28 -46.49 -0.68
CA SER A 221 -17.88 -46.36 0.72
C SER A 221 -17.50 -47.72 1.32
N SER A 222 -16.49 -47.76 2.15
CA SER A 222 -16.06 -48.96 2.86
C SER A 222 -16.65 -48.94 4.27
N GLY A 223 -17.40 -50.00 4.64
CA GLY A 223 -17.94 -50.13 5.99
C GLY A 223 -19.02 -51.20 6.11
N PRO A 224 -19.48 -51.55 7.31
CA PRO A 224 -20.57 -52.48 7.52
C PRO A 224 -21.86 -51.84 7.02
N GLY A 225 -22.40 -52.33 5.91
CA GLY A 225 -23.64 -51.84 5.31
C GLY A 225 -24.31 -52.88 4.44
N GLY A 226 -25.60 -52.68 4.16
CA GLY A 226 -26.41 -53.59 3.33
C GLY A 226 -26.10 -53.47 1.84
N GLN A 227 -26.83 -54.25 1.01
CA GLN A 227 -26.60 -54.35 -0.46
C GLN A 227 -26.58 -53.00 -1.20
N HIS A 228 -27.27 -51.98 -0.71
CA HIS A 228 -27.30 -50.66 -1.34
C HIS A 228 -25.89 -49.94 -1.25
N MET A 229 -25.20 -50.08 -0.12
CA MET A 229 -23.89 -49.48 0.11
C MET A 229 -22.79 -50.19 -0.69
N GLN A 230 -22.91 -51.49 -0.89
CA GLN A 230 -21.92 -52.27 -1.63
C GLN A 230 -22.06 -52.17 -3.16
N LYS A 231 -23.30 -51.90 -3.67
CA LYS A 231 -23.51 -51.81 -5.11
C LYS A 231 -23.41 -50.40 -5.70
N ASN A 232 -23.67 -49.34 -4.92
CA ASN A 232 -23.75 -47.98 -5.44
C ASN A 232 -22.55 -47.14 -5.00
N ALA A 233 -21.91 -46.41 -5.94
CA ALA A 233 -20.85 -45.46 -5.69
C ALA A 233 -21.44 -44.11 -5.22
N THR A 234 -21.81 -44.02 -3.93
CA THR A 234 -22.43 -42.82 -3.32
C THR A 234 -21.44 -41.92 -2.65
N ALA A 235 -20.26 -42.39 -2.31
CA ALA A 235 -19.17 -41.61 -1.73
C ALA A 235 -18.52 -40.75 -2.80
N ILE A 236 -18.18 -39.52 -2.42
CA ILE A 236 -17.57 -38.52 -3.29
C ILE A 236 -16.23 -38.09 -2.70
N ARG A 237 -15.20 -38.06 -3.57
CA ARG A 237 -13.90 -37.44 -3.32
C ARG A 237 -13.76 -36.23 -4.25
N LEU A 238 -13.44 -35.07 -3.68
CA LEU A 238 -13.12 -33.86 -4.42
C LEU A 238 -11.66 -33.53 -4.24
N ILE A 239 -10.99 -33.24 -5.34
CA ILE A 239 -9.58 -32.81 -5.36
C ILE A 239 -9.54 -31.41 -5.99
N HIS A 240 -9.11 -30.43 -5.22
CA HIS A 240 -8.91 -29.07 -5.75
C HIS A 240 -7.51 -28.97 -6.35
N LYS A 241 -7.42 -28.98 -7.69
CA LYS A 241 -6.17 -29.05 -8.45
C LYS A 241 -5.13 -27.98 -8.06
N PRO A 242 -5.48 -26.67 -7.95
CA PRO A 242 -4.50 -25.64 -7.65
C PRO A 242 -3.92 -25.72 -6.23
N SER A 243 -4.69 -26.26 -5.26
CA SER A 243 -4.24 -26.31 -3.86
C SER A 243 -3.83 -27.70 -3.39
N GLY A 244 -4.18 -28.75 -4.13
CA GLY A 244 -3.98 -30.16 -3.75
C GLY A 244 -4.85 -30.63 -2.57
N ILE A 245 -5.82 -29.82 -2.13
CA ILE A 245 -6.70 -30.18 -1.01
C ILE A 245 -7.69 -31.23 -1.49
N THR A 246 -7.70 -32.38 -0.77
CA THR A 246 -8.62 -33.48 -1.01
C THR A 246 -9.65 -33.54 0.11
N VAL A 247 -10.93 -33.70 -0.27
CA VAL A 247 -12.06 -33.88 0.64
C VAL A 247 -12.84 -35.11 0.22
N ALA A 248 -13.05 -36.04 1.13
CA ALA A 248 -13.92 -37.19 0.93
C ALA A 248 -15.19 -37.05 1.80
N CYS A 249 -16.35 -37.41 1.24
CA CYS A 249 -17.60 -37.39 1.95
C CYS A 249 -18.43 -38.63 1.59
N GLU A 250 -18.77 -39.43 2.61
CA GLU A 250 -19.49 -40.68 2.47
C GLU A 250 -20.63 -40.84 3.50
N SER A 251 -20.96 -39.74 4.21
CA SER A 251 -21.91 -39.76 5.33
C SER A 251 -23.37 -39.94 4.94
N GLU A 252 -23.72 -39.63 3.70
CA GLU A 252 -25.11 -39.65 3.22
C GLU A 252 -25.33 -40.79 2.21
N ARG A 253 -26.56 -41.29 2.15
CA ARG A 253 -26.98 -42.33 1.16
C ARG A 253 -27.10 -41.78 -0.27
N SER A 254 -27.11 -40.47 -0.43
CA SER A 254 -27.28 -39.81 -1.72
C SER A 254 -25.99 -39.18 -2.20
N GLN A 255 -25.54 -39.55 -3.41
CA GLN A 255 -24.35 -38.98 -4.06
C GLN A 255 -24.43 -37.45 -4.17
N THR A 256 -25.62 -36.90 -4.51
CA THR A 256 -25.86 -35.47 -4.64
C THR A 256 -25.67 -34.73 -3.30
N LYS A 257 -26.16 -35.34 -2.19
CA LYS A 257 -25.97 -34.78 -0.85
C LYS A 257 -24.49 -34.82 -0.44
N ASN A 258 -23.80 -35.93 -0.70
CA ASN A 258 -22.37 -36.05 -0.46
C ASN A 258 -21.54 -35.03 -1.26
N LYS A 259 -21.88 -34.79 -2.54
CA LYS A 259 -21.26 -33.76 -3.37
C LYS A 259 -21.41 -32.37 -2.77
N ARG A 260 -22.65 -31.98 -2.39
CA ARG A 260 -22.89 -30.66 -1.78
C ARG A 260 -22.10 -30.48 -0.48
N ARG A 261 -22.11 -31.51 0.37
CA ARG A 261 -21.36 -31.49 1.64
C ARG A 261 -19.86 -31.44 1.43
N ALA A 262 -19.33 -32.22 0.49
CA ALA A 262 -17.90 -32.18 0.13
C ALA A 262 -17.47 -30.82 -0.41
N LEU A 263 -18.29 -30.17 -1.25
CA LEU A 263 -18.04 -28.81 -1.73
C LEU A 263 -18.05 -27.77 -0.59
N SER A 264 -18.98 -27.89 0.36
CA SER A 264 -19.02 -27.03 1.54
C SER A 264 -17.77 -27.20 2.41
N ILE A 265 -17.33 -28.43 2.66
CA ILE A 265 -16.12 -28.73 3.41
C ILE A 265 -14.87 -28.20 2.65
N LEU A 266 -14.82 -28.39 1.34
CA LEU A 266 -13.73 -27.88 0.50
C LEU A 266 -13.64 -26.36 0.59
N ARG A 267 -14.79 -25.65 0.51
CA ARG A 267 -14.84 -24.19 0.64
C ARG A 267 -14.33 -23.74 1.99
N SER A 268 -14.73 -24.37 3.08
CA SER A 268 -14.26 -24.06 4.43
C SER A 268 -12.74 -24.27 4.57
N ARG A 269 -12.19 -25.37 4.04
CA ARG A 269 -10.73 -25.63 4.09
C ARG A 269 -9.93 -24.65 3.25
N LEU A 270 -10.44 -24.26 2.08
CA LEU A 270 -9.81 -23.26 1.23
C LEU A 270 -9.83 -21.87 1.91
N TYR A 271 -10.96 -21.50 2.51
CA TYR A 271 -11.08 -20.28 3.30
C TYR A 271 -10.11 -20.25 4.46
N GLU A 272 -10.06 -21.30 5.25
CA GLU A 272 -9.13 -21.42 6.39
C GLU A 272 -7.67 -21.30 5.96
N ARG A 273 -7.29 -21.99 4.87
CA ARG A 273 -5.92 -21.90 4.31
C ARG A 273 -5.58 -20.48 3.82
N LYS A 274 -6.54 -19.80 3.19
CA LYS A 274 -6.36 -18.44 2.68
C LYS A 274 -6.23 -17.45 3.84
N LEU A 275 -7.07 -17.63 4.87
CA LEU A 275 -7.00 -16.85 6.12
C LEU A 275 -5.67 -17.03 6.84
N GLN A 276 -5.19 -18.26 6.99
CA GLN A 276 -3.88 -18.54 7.59
C GLN A 276 -2.74 -17.88 6.82
N LYS A 277 -2.75 -17.95 5.48
CA LYS A 277 -1.75 -17.26 4.65
C LYS A 277 -1.78 -15.74 4.85
N GLN A 278 -2.97 -15.16 4.95
CA GLN A 278 -3.15 -13.73 5.19
C GLN A 278 -2.59 -13.33 6.57
N GLN A 279 -2.92 -14.11 7.61
CA GLN A 279 -2.41 -13.90 8.97
C GLN A 279 -0.88 -14.02 9.04
N GLN A 280 -0.30 -15.01 8.35
CA GLN A 280 1.16 -15.16 8.26
C GLN A 280 1.82 -13.97 7.56
N LYS A 281 1.23 -13.45 6.47
CA LYS A 281 1.71 -12.24 5.80
C LYS A 281 1.65 -11.02 6.72
N ARG A 282 0.54 -10.82 7.44
CA ARG A 282 0.39 -9.73 8.44
C ARG A 282 1.44 -9.86 9.56
N ALA A 283 1.59 -11.05 10.12
CA ALA A 283 2.56 -11.30 11.19
C ALA A 283 4.02 -11.04 10.72
N LYS A 284 4.34 -11.43 9.50
CA LYS A 284 5.66 -11.17 8.90
C LYS A 284 5.88 -9.66 8.68
N ALA A 285 4.90 -8.96 8.10
CA ALA A 285 4.97 -7.52 7.88
C ALA A 285 5.15 -6.76 9.20
N ARG A 286 4.33 -7.07 10.22
CA ARG A 286 4.46 -6.49 11.58
C ARG A 286 5.86 -6.73 12.16
N ARG A 287 6.38 -7.94 12.07
CA ARG A 287 7.71 -8.29 12.62
C ARG A 287 8.82 -7.51 11.94
N LEU A 288 8.73 -7.26 10.65
CA LEU A 288 9.71 -6.47 9.90
C LEU A 288 9.67 -4.99 10.30
N GLN A 289 8.49 -4.45 10.60
CA GLN A 289 8.32 -3.04 11.00
C GLN A 289 8.77 -2.77 12.43
N VAL A 290 8.47 -3.69 13.36
CA VAL A 290 8.67 -3.49 14.80
C VAL A 290 10.08 -3.91 15.25
N GLY A 291 10.77 -4.78 14.49
CA GLY A 291 12.08 -5.31 14.87
C GLY A 291 12.04 -6.01 16.23
N THR A 292 13.03 -5.72 17.07
CA THR A 292 13.11 -6.20 18.46
C THR A 292 12.47 -5.23 19.47
N GLY A 293 12.17 -4.00 19.05
CA GLY A 293 11.69 -2.93 19.94
C GLY A 293 12.79 -2.31 20.82
N ASP A 294 14.05 -2.61 20.52
CA ASP A 294 15.19 -2.06 21.27
C ASP A 294 15.33 -0.54 21.03
N ARG A 295 15.88 0.15 22.04
CA ARG A 295 16.16 1.59 22.01
C ARG A 295 17.12 2.00 20.89
N SER A 296 17.95 1.09 20.40
CA SER A 296 18.88 1.30 19.28
C SER A 296 18.18 1.40 17.93
N GLU A 297 17.06 0.71 17.74
CA GLU A 297 16.29 0.63 16.48
C GLU A 297 15.36 1.85 16.27
N LYS A 298 15.51 2.89 17.06
CA LYS A 298 14.65 4.07 17.02
C LYS A 298 14.59 4.73 15.65
N ILE A 299 13.39 5.00 15.17
CA ILE A 299 13.15 5.87 14.00
C ILE A 299 13.02 7.33 14.43
N ARG A 300 12.38 7.59 15.58
CA ARG A 300 12.13 8.95 16.09
C ARG A 300 12.38 9.07 17.58
N THR A 301 12.91 10.21 18.02
CA THR A 301 13.15 10.50 19.43
C THR A 301 12.39 11.74 19.87
N TYR A 302 11.59 11.60 20.91
CA TYR A 302 10.82 12.64 21.60
C TYR A 302 11.57 13.07 22.84
N ASN A 303 12.22 14.23 22.81
CA ASN A 303 13.04 14.74 23.90
C ASN A 303 12.32 15.88 24.63
N PHE A 304 11.68 15.57 25.75
CA PHE A 304 10.91 16.53 26.53
C PHE A 304 11.79 17.63 27.19
N PRO A 305 12.94 17.32 27.80
CA PRO A 305 13.81 18.33 28.37
C PRO A 305 14.27 19.39 27.36
N GLN A 306 14.44 19.03 26.11
CA GLN A 306 14.89 19.92 25.03
C GLN A 306 13.77 20.41 24.14
N ASN A 307 12.51 20.08 24.45
CA ASN A 307 11.32 20.42 23.67
C ASN A 307 11.50 20.18 22.15
N ARG A 308 12.07 19.01 21.79
CA ARG A 308 12.34 18.68 20.38
C ARG A 308 11.99 17.24 20.04
N ILE A 309 11.67 17.02 18.77
CA ILE A 309 11.51 15.70 18.18
C ILE A 309 12.51 15.60 17.02
N THR A 310 13.22 14.48 16.97
CA THR A 310 14.17 14.20 15.88
C THR A 310 13.78 12.91 15.18
N ASP A 311 13.53 12.98 13.87
CA ASP A 311 13.43 11.80 13.00
C ASP A 311 14.83 11.44 12.50
N HIS A 312 15.30 10.24 12.86
CA HIS A 312 16.67 9.81 12.59
C HIS A 312 16.89 9.32 11.16
N ARG A 313 15.82 9.05 10.41
CA ARG A 313 15.92 8.59 9.01
C ARG A 313 16.35 9.70 8.08
N ILE A 314 15.81 10.90 8.32
CA ILE A 314 16.07 12.10 7.51
C ILE A 314 16.80 13.20 8.28
N ASN A 315 17.21 12.93 9.53
CA ASN A 315 17.84 13.88 10.44
C ASN A 315 17.06 15.19 10.64
N LEU A 316 15.74 15.15 10.47
CA LEU A 316 14.85 16.29 10.69
C LEU A 316 14.60 16.48 12.19
N THR A 317 14.79 17.71 12.67
CA THR A 317 14.51 18.09 14.06
C THR A 317 13.50 19.24 14.10
N VAL A 318 12.40 19.04 14.85
CA VAL A 318 11.34 20.03 15.08
C VAL A 318 11.33 20.41 16.56
N HIS A 319 11.33 21.73 16.85
CA HIS A 319 11.40 22.30 18.22
C HIS A 319 10.01 22.71 18.74
N GLN A 320 9.01 21.86 18.58
CA GLN A 320 7.60 22.08 18.99
C GLN A 320 6.99 20.75 19.42
N LEU A 321 7.57 20.13 20.44
CA LEU A 321 7.16 18.79 20.89
C LEU A 321 5.67 18.74 21.26
N SER A 322 5.12 19.78 21.89
CA SER A 322 3.71 19.85 22.30
C SER A 322 2.77 19.80 21.10
N ASP A 323 3.08 20.59 20.08
CA ASP A 323 2.21 20.74 18.89
C ASP A 323 2.17 19.42 18.11
N VAL A 324 3.33 18.77 17.97
CA VAL A 324 3.42 17.44 17.34
C VAL A 324 2.63 16.38 18.15
N LEU A 325 2.75 16.38 19.48
CA LEU A 325 1.96 15.47 20.34
C LEU A 325 0.45 15.79 20.31
N ASP A 326 0.10 17.00 19.89
CA ASP A 326 -1.28 17.43 19.69
C ASP A 326 -1.79 17.21 18.25
N GLY A 327 -0.97 16.58 17.38
CA GLY A 327 -1.39 16.09 16.07
C GLY A 327 -0.64 16.68 14.89
N ASP A 328 0.20 17.72 15.06
CA ASP A 328 0.95 18.34 13.94
C ASP A 328 2.11 17.44 13.46
N LEU A 329 1.76 16.40 12.70
CA LEU A 329 2.71 15.49 12.03
C LEU A 329 3.07 15.92 10.60
N GLY A 330 2.39 16.94 10.07
CA GLY A 330 2.56 17.43 8.70
C GLY A 330 4.02 17.56 8.27
N PRO A 331 4.87 18.31 8.99
CA PRO A 331 6.26 18.51 8.62
C PRO A 331 7.09 17.24 8.47
N PHE A 332 6.82 16.20 9.28
CA PHE A 332 7.50 14.91 9.16
C PHE A 332 6.99 14.09 7.99
N VAL A 333 5.68 14.07 7.77
CA VAL A 333 5.07 13.31 6.67
C VAL A 333 5.52 13.87 5.34
N GLU A 334 5.48 15.18 5.15
CA GLU A 334 5.91 15.85 3.92
C GLU A 334 7.40 15.60 3.61
N ALA A 335 8.26 15.75 4.61
CA ALA A 335 9.70 15.52 4.45
C ALA A 335 10.01 14.05 4.11
N LEU A 336 9.32 13.09 4.74
CA LEU A 336 9.51 11.66 4.47
C LEU A 336 8.92 11.24 3.12
N GLN A 337 7.83 11.85 2.69
CA GLN A 337 7.29 11.66 1.34
C GLN A 337 8.23 12.19 0.26
N ALA A 338 8.83 13.37 0.49
CA ALA A 338 9.81 13.94 -0.42
C ALA A 338 11.06 13.05 -0.53
N GLU A 339 11.54 12.50 0.60
CA GLU A 339 12.68 11.58 0.62
C GLU A 339 12.37 10.27 -0.10
N GLU A 340 11.20 9.67 0.14
CA GLU A 340 10.76 8.46 -0.59
C GLU A 340 10.68 8.72 -2.11
N GLN A 341 10.19 9.89 -2.52
CA GLN A 341 10.14 10.27 -3.92
C GLN A 341 11.56 10.40 -4.51
N ARG A 342 12.49 11.02 -3.76
CA ARG A 342 13.88 11.16 -4.18
C ARG A 342 14.55 9.80 -4.37
N GLU A 343 14.45 8.89 -3.38
CA GLU A 343 15.01 7.53 -3.47
C GLU A 343 14.44 6.76 -4.67
N LYS A 344 13.13 6.86 -4.92
CA LYS A 344 12.50 6.23 -6.07
C LYS A 344 12.98 6.80 -7.41
N LEU A 345 13.20 8.11 -7.48
CA LEU A 345 13.75 8.78 -8.66
C LEU A 345 15.19 8.38 -8.94
N GLU A 346 16.03 8.31 -7.89
CA GLU A 346 17.41 7.84 -7.99
C GLU A 346 17.47 6.40 -8.51
N ALA A 347 16.63 5.52 -7.96
CA ALA A 347 16.52 4.13 -8.41
C ALA A 347 16.05 4.00 -9.88
N LEU A 348 15.24 4.92 -10.38
CA LEU A 348 14.84 4.97 -11.78
C LEU A 348 15.94 5.55 -12.69
N GLY A 349 16.79 6.44 -12.15
CA GLY A 349 17.93 7.05 -12.87
C GLY A 349 19.12 6.12 -13.03
N GLU A 350 19.36 5.20 -12.08
CA GLU A 350 20.44 4.21 -12.14
C GLU A 350 20.14 3.02 -13.08
N GLY A 351 18.90 2.88 -13.53
CA GLY A 351 18.45 1.81 -14.44
C GLY A 351 18.30 2.21 -15.92
N ALA A 352 18.80 3.40 -16.27
CA ALA A 352 18.70 3.94 -17.64
C ALA A 352 20.05 3.98 -18.35
#